data_46169e4236f9e28c63ae2a426cc11b7a
#
_entry.id   46169e4236f9e28c63ae2a426cc11b7a
#
_cell.length_a   1.000
_cell.length_b   1.000
_cell.length_c   1.000
_cell.angle_alpha   90.00
_cell.angle_beta   90.00
_cell.angle_gamma   90.00
#
_symmetry.space_group_name_H-M   'P 1'
#
loop_
_entity.id
_entity.type
_entity.pdbx_description
1 polymer ?
#
loop_
_entity_poly.entity_id
_entity_poly.type
_entity_poly.pdbx_seq_one_letter_code
_entity_poly.pdbx_strand_id
1 'polypeptide(L)'
;MHKSLRKLFLGFGTGILCCSAVFADVFTVEANILYYDTENTDGTDGIEYGHEEQLLSLLKNNSKIDTLVLNSSGGLIVPANDMADLVIDAELNTHVEFECVSACVTIFLAGKARTLALGGKIGFHKGWWDAASIEEYYNSEKESEGWATPFDFASWLYEDTQGEIFTEFEYLLERGVSPGFSIKTLKAGSDGMWYPRRRELLEGGILRD
;
A
#
# COMPACT_ATOMS: atom_id res chain seq x y z
N MET A 1 34.09 -61.45 41.29
CA MET A 1 33.91 -60.07 41.79
C MET A 1 34.12 -59.12 40.62
N HIS A 2 33.07 -58.74 39.93
CA HIS A 2 33.13 -57.77 38.80
C HIS A 2 32.29 -56.54 39.20
N LYS A 3 32.99 -55.38 39.35
CA LYS A 3 32.36 -54.06 39.56
C LYS A 3 32.07 -53.44 38.21
N SER A 4 30.75 -53.26 37.92
CA SER A 4 30.27 -52.55 36.75
C SER A 4 30.38 -51.03 36.97
N LEU A 5 31.10 -50.33 36.08
CA LEU A 5 31.13 -48.87 36.01
C LEU A 5 30.00 -48.39 35.15
N ARG A 6 29.00 -47.74 35.74
CA ARG A 6 27.99 -46.97 35.01
C ARG A 6 28.59 -45.63 34.56
N LYS A 7 28.73 -45.41 33.26
CA LYS A 7 29.05 -44.12 32.67
C LYS A 7 27.77 -43.29 32.60
N LEU A 8 27.78 -42.16 33.29
CA LEU A 8 26.77 -41.11 33.24
C LEU A 8 27.01 -40.26 32.01
N PHE A 9 26.15 -40.33 31.00
CA PHE A 9 26.16 -39.41 29.86
C PHE A 9 25.34 -38.16 30.26
N LEU A 10 26.06 -37.05 30.50
CA LEU A 10 25.46 -35.71 30.53
C LEU A 10 25.22 -35.30 29.07
N GLY A 11 23.95 -35.32 28.63
CA GLY A 11 23.53 -34.71 27.38
C GLY A 11 23.49 -33.18 27.53
N PHE A 12 24.44 -32.51 26.89
CA PHE A 12 24.35 -31.05 26.66
C PHE A 12 23.29 -30.81 25.56
N GLY A 13 22.09 -30.44 25.97
CA GLY A 13 21.07 -29.95 25.05
C GLY A 13 21.45 -28.54 24.62
N THR A 14 22.02 -28.39 23.43
CA THR A 14 22.12 -27.09 22.75
C THR A 14 20.74 -26.65 22.30
N GLY A 15 20.09 -25.82 23.12
CA GLY A 15 18.88 -25.11 22.73
C GLY A 15 19.24 -24.13 21.61
N ILE A 16 18.81 -24.43 20.39
CA ILE A 16 18.83 -23.47 19.29
C ILE A 16 17.77 -22.42 19.64
N LEU A 17 18.19 -21.25 20.11
CA LEU A 17 17.36 -20.07 20.14
C LEU A 17 17.06 -19.71 18.68
N CYS A 18 15.88 -20.10 18.19
CA CYS A 18 15.34 -19.55 16.97
C CYS A 18 15.00 -18.09 17.27
N CYS A 19 15.93 -17.18 16.93
CA CYS A 19 15.65 -15.75 16.93
C CYS A 19 14.72 -15.51 15.73
N SER A 20 13.42 -15.61 15.98
CA SER A 20 12.42 -15.10 15.03
C SER A 20 12.66 -13.61 14.95
N ALA A 21 13.08 -13.12 13.81
CA ALA A 21 13.04 -11.69 13.52
C ALA A 21 11.58 -11.26 13.69
N VAL A 22 11.29 -10.50 14.73
CA VAL A 22 10.01 -9.82 14.88
C VAL A 22 10.10 -8.63 13.93
N PHE A 23 9.60 -8.82 12.71
CA PHE A 23 9.30 -7.68 11.86
C PHE A 23 8.21 -6.90 12.57
N ALA A 24 8.40 -5.59 12.73
CA ALA A 24 7.34 -4.74 13.25
C ALA A 24 6.15 -4.87 12.29
N ASP A 25 4.99 -5.22 12.84
CA ASP A 25 3.77 -5.41 12.06
C ASP A 25 3.32 -4.04 11.53
N VAL A 26 3.07 -3.92 10.23
CA VAL A 26 2.57 -2.68 9.63
C VAL A 26 1.16 -2.32 10.12
N PHE A 27 0.47 -3.27 10.75
CA PHE A 27 -0.86 -3.09 11.31
C PHE A 27 -0.86 -3.17 12.83
N THR A 28 -1.55 -2.22 13.47
CA THR A 28 -1.82 -2.25 14.91
C THR A 28 -3.30 -1.98 15.17
N VAL A 29 -3.94 -2.81 16.00
CA VAL A 29 -5.35 -2.65 16.39
C VAL A 29 -5.46 -2.04 17.76
N GLU A 30 -6.14 -0.90 17.88
CA GLU A 30 -6.46 -0.25 19.14
C GLU A 30 -7.96 0.04 19.23
N ALA A 31 -8.68 -0.71 20.02
CA ALA A 31 -10.14 -0.64 20.19
C ALA A 31 -10.90 -0.83 18.86
N ASN A 32 -11.46 0.22 18.26
CA ASN A 32 -12.15 0.24 16.97
C ASN A 32 -11.33 0.88 15.86
N ILE A 33 -10.07 1.19 16.12
CA ILE A 33 -9.14 1.82 15.17
C ILE A 33 -8.11 0.78 14.73
N LEU A 34 -7.89 0.72 13.43
CA LEU A 34 -6.80 0.00 12.81
C LEU A 34 -5.78 1.00 12.27
N TYR A 35 -4.56 0.95 12.75
CA TYR A 35 -3.44 1.72 12.23
C TYR A 35 -2.72 0.92 11.16
N TYR A 36 -2.42 1.56 10.04
CA TYR A 36 -1.55 1.07 8.98
C TYR A 36 -0.41 2.05 8.80
N ASP A 37 0.79 1.65 9.20
CA ASP A 37 1.98 2.48 9.22
C ASP A 37 3.16 1.74 8.56
N THR A 38 3.57 2.20 7.37
CA THR A 38 4.71 1.66 6.64
C THR A 38 5.99 2.47 6.86
N GLU A 39 5.90 3.61 7.56
CA GLU A 39 7.03 4.54 7.75
C GLU A 39 7.83 4.25 9.02
N ASN A 40 7.19 3.67 10.02
CA ASN A 40 7.80 3.40 11.33
C ASN A 40 8.07 1.91 11.58
N THR A 41 8.09 1.11 10.51
CA THR A 41 8.33 -0.33 10.57
C THR A 41 9.65 -0.70 9.91
N ASP A 42 10.48 -1.48 10.61
CA ASP A 42 11.74 -1.95 10.05
C ASP A 42 11.48 -2.98 8.94
N GLY A 43 11.96 -2.70 7.73
CA GLY A 43 12.02 -3.65 6.63
C GLY A 43 10.86 -3.64 5.64
N THR A 44 10.04 -2.58 5.62
CA THR A 44 9.05 -2.35 4.56
C THR A 44 9.41 -1.09 3.78
N ASP A 45 9.32 -1.16 2.46
CA ASP A 45 9.53 -0.02 1.56
C ASP A 45 8.18 0.56 1.06
N GLY A 46 7.14 0.56 1.92
CA GLY A 46 5.80 1.04 1.60
C GLY A 46 4.75 -0.07 1.52
N ILE A 47 3.79 0.09 0.61
CA ILE A 47 2.71 -0.90 0.40
C ILE A 47 3.26 -2.06 -0.42
N GLU A 48 3.16 -3.30 0.11
CA GLU A 48 3.66 -4.52 -0.48
C GLU A 48 2.57 -5.59 -0.58
N TYR A 49 2.81 -6.63 -1.39
CA TYR A 49 1.94 -7.81 -1.43
C TYR A 49 1.89 -8.49 -0.07
N GLY A 50 0.70 -8.96 0.30
CA GLY A 50 0.42 -9.60 1.59
C GLY A 50 -0.18 -8.64 2.63
N HIS A 51 -0.10 -7.32 2.42
CA HIS A 51 -0.76 -6.35 3.30
C HIS A 51 -2.29 -6.42 3.16
N GLU A 52 -2.81 -6.68 1.95
CA GLU A 52 -4.23 -6.90 1.68
C GLU A 52 -4.79 -8.13 2.40
N GLU A 53 -4.04 -9.26 2.43
CA GLU A 53 -4.46 -10.45 3.16
C GLU A 53 -4.41 -10.24 4.68
N GLN A 54 -3.42 -9.48 5.17
CA GLN A 54 -3.34 -9.12 6.59
C GLN A 54 -4.54 -8.25 6.98
N LEU A 55 -4.85 -7.21 6.18
CA LEU A 55 -6.02 -6.35 6.38
C LEU A 55 -7.31 -7.18 6.42
N LEU A 56 -7.52 -8.04 5.42
CA LEU A 56 -8.69 -8.92 5.35
C LEU A 56 -8.83 -9.80 6.61
N SER A 57 -7.71 -10.38 7.06
CA SER A 57 -7.69 -11.22 8.27
C SER A 57 -8.05 -10.42 9.52
N LEU A 58 -7.50 -9.20 9.66
CA LEU A 58 -7.78 -8.33 10.79
C LEU A 58 -9.24 -7.88 10.85
N LEU A 59 -9.82 -7.48 9.71
CA LEU A 59 -11.23 -7.10 9.62
C LEU A 59 -12.17 -8.27 9.92
N LYS A 60 -11.88 -9.47 9.45
CA LYS A 60 -12.66 -10.67 9.77
C LYS A 60 -12.64 -11.02 11.26
N ASN A 61 -11.51 -10.79 11.93
CA ASN A 61 -11.34 -11.15 13.34
C ASN A 61 -11.76 -10.03 14.32
N ASN A 62 -11.94 -8.80 13.83
CA ASN A 62 -12.22 -7.62 14.65
C ASN A 62 -13.38 -6.81 14.06
N SER A 63 -14.59 -7.32 14.18
CA SER A 63 -15.80 -6.70 13.62
C SER A 63 -16.17 -5.32 14.20
N LYS A 64 -15.41 -4.81 15.15
CA LYS A 64 -15.61 -3.48 15.75
C LYS A 64 -14.77 -2.39 15.11
N ILE A 65 -13.82 -2.76 14.23
CA ILE A 65 -13.01 -1.78 13.50
C ILE A 65 -13.94 -0.98 12.60
N ASP A 66 -13.89 0.34 12.72
CA ASP A 66 -14.67 1.29 11.92
C ASP A 66 -13.80 2.39 11.28
N THR A 67 -12.54 2.47 11.67
CA THR A 67 -11.63 3.51 11.19
C THR A 67 -10.25 2.91 10.89
N LEU A 68 -9.74 3.22 9.70
CA LEU A 68 -8.37 2.94 9.27
C LEU A 68 -7.55 4.23 9.30
N VAL A 69 -6.52 4.27 10.12
CA VAL A 69 -5.56 5.37 10.21
C VAL A 69 -4.33 5.03 9.37
N LEU A 70 -3.96 5.94 8.48
CA LEU A 70 -2.92 5.74 7.47
C LEU A 70 -1.70 6.62 7.73
N ASN A 71 -0.52 6.02 7.61
CA ASN A 71 0.77 6.68 7.53
C ASN A 71 1.66 5.89 6.54
N SER A 72 1.76 6.36 5.28
CA SER A 72 2.45 5.61 4.23
C SER A 72 2.90 6.50 3.08
N SER A 73 4.12 6.27 2.61
CA SER A 73 4.68 6.89 1.40
C SER A 73 4.15 6.28 0.08
N GLY A 74 3.24 5.32 0.17
CA GLY A 74 2.69 4.61 -0.98
C GLY A 74 3.37 3.26 -1.20
N GLY A 75 3.51 2.83 -2.45
CA GLY A 75 4.12 1.55 -2.82
C GLY A 75 3.39 0.90 -4.01
N LEU A 76 3.20 -0.41 -3.96
CA LEU A 76 2.59 -1.18 -5.05
C LEU A 76 1.10 -0.83 -5.22
N ILE A 77 0.70 -0.64 -6.47
CA ILE A 77 -0.66 -0.23 -6.84
C ILE A 77 -1.67 -1.36 -6.64
N VAL A 78 -1.32 -2.58 -7.03
CA VAL A 78 -2.25 -3.73 -6.97
C VAL A 78 -2.71 -4.00 -5.54
N PRO A 79 -1.83 -4.25 -4.54
CA PRO A 79 -2.28 -4.44 -3.17
C PRO A 79 -2.97 -3.20 -2.58
N ALA A 80 -2.62 -1.99 -3.01
CA ALA A 80 -3.33 -0.79 -2.58
C ALA A 80 -4.79 -0.75 -3.08
N ASN A 81 -5.06 -1.18 -4.31
CA ASN A 81 -6.40 -1.31 -4.85
C ASN A 81 -7.20 -2.38 -4.09
N ASP A 82 -6.60 -3.55 -3.85
CA ASP A 82 -7.25 -4.64 -3.09
C ASP A 82 -7.58 -4.19 -1.66
N MET A 83 -6.67 -3.44 -1.01
CA MET A 83 -6.95 -2.83 0.29
C MET A 83 -8.06 -1.78 0.23
N ALA A 84 -8.13 -0.99 -0.83
CA ALA A 84 -9.20 0.00 -1.02
C ALA A 84 -10.57 -0.69 -1.15
N ASP A 85 -10.66 -1.78 -1.89
CA ASP A 85 -11.89 -2.57 -1.99
C ASP A 85 -12.32 -3.12 -0.63
N LEU A 86 -11.39 -3.62 0.18
CA LEU A 86 -11.67 -4.07 1.55
C LEU A 86 -12.19 -2.94 2.45
N VAL A 87 -11.64 -1.73 2.30
CA VAL A 87 -12.10 -0.52 3.04
C VAL A 87 -13.52 -0.14 2.62
N ILE A 88 -13.84 -0.22 1.32
CA ILE A 88 -15.19 0.03 0.79
C ILE A 88 -16.17 -1.01 1.33
N ASP A 89 -15.85 -2.29 1.20
CA ASP A 89 -16.71 -3.40 1.60
C ASP A 89 -17.01 -3.41 3.10
N ALA A 90 -16.03 -3.02 3.91
CA ALA A 90 -16.18 -2.91 5.36
C ALA A 90 -16.77 -1.55 5.81
N GLU A 91 -17.09 -0.64 4.88
CA GLU A 91 -17.61 0.72 5.16
C GLU A 91 -16.75 1.52 6.16
N LEU A 92 -15.43 1.36 6.12
CA LEU A 92 -14.54 2.02 7.06
C LEU A 92 -14.47 3.54 6.80
N ASN A 93 -14.20 4.29 7.86
CA ASN A 93 -13.69 5.64 7.76
C ASN A 93 -12.17 5.58 7.58
N THR A 94 -11.59 6.59 6.91
CA THR A 94 -10.15 6.73 6.79
C THR A 94 -9.65 8.04 7.40
N HIS A 95 -8.51 7.96 8.03
CA HIS A 95 -7.84 9.11 8.64
C HIS A 95 -6.35 9.13 8.28
N VAL A 96 -5.82 10.29 7.97
CA VAL A 96 -4.37 10.48 7.81
C VAL A 96 -3.85 11.28 9.00
N GLU A 97 -2.92 10.68 9.75
CA GLU A 97 -2.31 11.34 10.90
C GLU A 97 -1.08 12.16 10.50
N PHE A 98 -0.16 11.55 9.74
CA PHE A 98 1.09 12.22 9.31
C PHE A 98 1.14 12.42 7.81
N GLU A 99 1.30 11.34 7.04
CA GLU A 99 1.42 11.42 5.59
C GLU A 99 0.73 10.25 4.89
N CYS A 100 0.10 10.53 3.76
CA CYS A 100 -0.42 9.52 2.84
C CYS A 100 -0.22 10.00 1.42
N VAL A 101 0.65 9.35 0.66
CA VAL A 101 1.02 9.78 -0.69
C VAL A 101 0.96 8.61 -1.67
N SER A 102 0.88 8.94 -2.97
CA SER A 102 0.91 7.93 -4.04
C SER A 102 -0.19 6.86 -3.87
N ALA A 103 0.12 5.57 -3.96
CA ALA A 103 -0.82 4.47 -3.82
C ALA A 103 -1.59 4.47 -2.47
N CYS A 104 -1.04 5.06 -1.38
CA CYS A 104 -1.76 5.22 -0.12
C CYS A 104 -3.05 6.06 -0.30
N VAL A 105 -3.06 7.02 -1.23
CA VAL A 105 -4.23 7.87 -1.47
C VAL A 105 -5.41 7.07 -2.01
N THR A 106 -5.17 6.00 -2.75
CA THR A 106 -6.23 5.08 -3.23
C THR A 106 -6.96 4.46 -2.03
N ILE A 107 -6.22 3.96 -1.05
CA ILE A 107 -6.81 3.40 0.19
C ILE A 107 -7.54 4.49 0.98
N PHE A 108 -6.96 5.68 1.09
CA PHE A 108 -7.59 6.80 1.79
C PHE A 108 -8.92 7.20 1.17
N LEU A 109 -9.00 7.27 -0.16
CA LEU A 109 -10.20 7.65 -0.88
C LEU A 109 -11.33 6.62 -0.79
N ALA A 110 -11.03 5.38 -0.46
CA ALA A 110 -12.00 4.32 -0.21
C ALA A 110 -12.87 4.60 1.02
N GLY A 111 -12.39 5.40 1.96
CA GLY A 111 -13.10 5.72 3.19
C GLY A 111 -14.44 6.41 3.00
N LYS A 112 -15.42 6.02 3.82
CA LYS A 112 -16.76 6.61 3.88
C LYS A 112 -16.71 8.07 4.35
N ALA A 113 -16.10 8.32 5.51
CA ALA A 113 -15.59 9.62 5.92
C ALA A 113 -14.07 9.64 5.75
N ARG A 114 -13.52 10.79 5.36
CA ARG A 114 -12.11 10.96 5.03
C ARG A 114 -11.53 12.19 5.71
N THR A 115 -10.74 11.98 6.72
CA THR A 115 -10.26 13.07 7.58
C THR A 115 -8.73 13.15 7.58
N LEU A 116 -8.21 14.33 7.88
CA LEU A 116 -6.79 14.63 7.91
C LEU A 116 -6.45 15.37 9.21
N ALA A 117 -5.45 14.91 9.94
CA ALA A 117 -4.96 15.59 11.13
C ALA A 117 -4.42 17.01 10.83
N LEU A 118 -4.30 17.83 11.86
CA LEU A 118 -3.60 19.12 11.73
C LEU A 118 -2.11 18.86 11.53
N GLY A 119 -1.59 19.34 10.39
CA GLY A 119 -0.20 19.10 9.98
C GLY A 119 0.00 17.86 9.13
N GLY A 120 -0.99 16.98 9.05
CA GLY A 120 -0.98 15.85 8.14
C GLY A 120 -0.96 16.28 6.67
N LYS A 121 -0.48 15.40 5.79
CA LYS A 121 -0.27 15.68 4.38
C LYS A 121 -0.86 14.58 3.51
N ILE A 122 -1.46 14.96 2.39
CA ILE A 122 -1.84 14.07 1.30
C ILE A 122 -1.11 14.53 0.05
N GLY A 123 -0.40 13.62 -0.62
CA GLY A 123 0.44 13.96 -1.75
C GLY A 123 0.16 13.12 -2.99
N PHE A 124 0.31 13.75 -4.15
CA PHE A 124 0.04 13.16 -5.45
C PHE A 124 1.24 13.33 -6.37
N HIS A 125 1.51 12.30 -7.16
CA HIS A 125 2.38 12.33 -8.34
C HIS A 125 1.83 11.35 -9.37
N LYS A 126 2.18 11.54 -10.63
CA LYS A 126 1.81 10.56 -11.66
C LYS A 126 2.63 9.29 -11.51
N GLY A 127 2.02 8.15 -11.84
CA GLY A 127 2.71 6.88 -11.93
C GLY A 127 3.89 6.93 -12.92
N TRP A 128 4.91 6.12 -12.68
CA TRP A 128 6.08 6.00 -13.55
C TRP A 128 6.76 4.65 -13.34
N TRP A 129 7.44 4.22 -14.37
CA TRP A 129 8.35 3.08 -14.30
C TRP A 129 9.76 3.57 -14.67
N ASP A 130 10.76 3.13 -13.92
CA ASP A 130 12.14 3.37 -14.31
C ASP A 130 12.55 2.48 -15.50
N ALA A 131 13.57 2.91 -16.22
CA ALA A 131 13.97 2.23 -17.45
C ALA A 131 14.45 0.78 -17.22
N ALA A 132 15.04 0.48 -16.05
CA ALA A 132 15.51 -0.87 -15.74
C ALA A 132 14.33 -1.81 -15.47
N SER A 133 13.31 -1.35 -14.73
CA SER A 133 12.07 -2.09 -14.49
C SER A 133 11.31 -2.35 -15.80
N ILE A 134 11.26 -1.36 -16.70
CA ILE A 134 10.67 -1.51 -18.04
C ILE A 134 11.43 -2.56 -18.86
N GLU A 135 12.76 -2.53 -18.85
CA GLU A 135 13.59 -3.52 -19.56
C GLU A 135 13.42 -4.92 -18.98
N GLU A 136 13.39 -5.06 -17.68
CA GLU A 136 13.18 -6.34 -16.98
C GLU A 136 11.82 -6.92 -17.34
N TYR A 137 10.74 -6.13 -17.24
CA TYR A 137 9.39 -6.56 -17.60
C TYR A 137 9.27 -6.99 -19.06
N TYR A 138 9.83 -6.20 -19.99
CA TYR A 138 9.89 -6.60 -21.39
C TYR A 138 10.60 -7.94 -21.58
N ASN A 139 11.74 -8.14 -20.94
CA ASN A 139 12.52 -9.36 -21.10
C ASN A 139 11.87 -10.60 -20.49
N SER A 140 11.11 -10.44 -19.39
CA SER A 140 10.39 -11.55 -18.75
C SER A 140 9.14 -11.95 -19.53
N GLU A 141 8.41 -10.97 -20.09
CA GLU A 141 7.07 -11.20 -20.62
C GLU A 141 6.99 -11.25 -22.16
N LYS A 142 8.02 -10.86 -22.87
CA LYS A 142 7.99 -10.76 -24.37
C LYS A 142 7.55 -12.02 -25.07
N GLU A 143 7.86 -13.21 -24.53
CA GLU A 143 7.48 -14.49 -25.17
C GLU A 143 6.02 -14.83 -24.88
N SER A 144 5.57 -14.64 -23.63
CA SER A 144 4.18 -14.89 -23.20
C SER A 144 3.19 -13.93 -23.87
N GLU A 145 3.57 -12.64 -23.98
CA GLU A 145 2.76 -11.58 -24.57
C GLU A 145 2.93 -11.46 -26.10
N GLY A 146 3.90 -12.18 -26.68
CA GLY A 146 4.11 -12.19 -28.13
C GLY A 146 4.76 -10.93 -28.70
N TRP A 147 5.49 -10.15 -27.87
CA TRP A 147 6.22 -8.97 -28.33
C TRP A 147 7.50 -9.37 -29.06
N ALA A 148 7.48 -9.30 -30.39
CA ALA A 148 8.63 -9.66 -31.21
C ALA A 148 9.78 -8.65 -31.08
N THR A 149 9.48 -7.41 -30.80
CA THR A 149 10.43 -6.29 -30.69
C THR A 149 10.10 -5.38 -29.50
N PRO A 150 11.07 -4.60 -28.97
CA PRO A 150 10.77 -3.55 -27.98
C PRO A 150 9.75 -2.50 -28.46
N PHE A 151 9.53 -2.38 -29.77
CA PHE A 151 8.53 -1.45 -30.32
C PHE A 151 7.11 -2.00 -30.20
N ASP A 152 6.92 -3.31 -30.28
CA ASP A 152 5.63 -3.94 -30.00
C ASP A 152 5.25 -3.72 -28.53
N PHE A 153 6.20 -3.93 -27.63
CA PHE A 153 6.05 -3.60 -26.23
C PHE A 153 5.75 -2.11 -25.98
N ALA A 154 6.48 -1.21 -26.62
CA ALA A 154 6.25 0.22 -26.49
C ALA A 154 4.84 0.64 -26.98
N SER A 155 4.33 -0.01 -28.01
CA SER A 155 2.96 0.22 -28.49
C SER A 155 1.92 -0.25 -27.48
N TRP A 156 2.13 -1.44 -26.93
CA TRP A 156 1.29 -1.97 -25.85
C TRP A 156 1.34 -1.08 -24.60
N LEU A 157 2.54 -0.72 -24.14
CA LEU A 157 2.74 0.11 -22.94
C LEU A 157 2.07 1.49 -23.08
N TYR A 158 2.09 2.06 -24.29
CA TYR A 158 1.42 3.34 -24.54
C TYR A 158 -0.10 3.23 -24.42
N GLU A 159 -0.71 2.16 -24.88
CA GLU A 159 -2.14 1.88 -24.76
C GLU A 159 -2.52 1.55 -23.30
N ASP A 160 -1.76 0.68 -22.67
CA ASP A 160 -1.94 0.24 -21.30
C ASP A 160 -1.90 1.43 -20.31
N THR A 161 -0.90 2.30 -20.45
CA THR A 161 -0.80 3.53 -19.63
C THR A 161 -2.04 4.42 -19.74
N GLN A 162 -2.64 4.52 -20.92
CA GLN A 162 -3.88 5.29 -21.09
C GLN A 162 -5.06 4.61 -20.38
N GLY A 163 -5.10 3.28 -20.40
CA GLY A 163 -6.08 2.48 -19.65
C GLY A 163 -5.94 2.68 -18.13
N GLU A 164 -4.71 2.63 -17.61
CA GLU A 164 -4.42 2.89 -16.19
C GLU A 164 -4.88 4.30 -15.76
N ILE A 165 -4.53 5.33 -16.53
CA ILE A 165 -4.96 6.71 -16.25
C ILE A 165 -6.49 6.84 -16.29
N PHE A 166 -7.15 6.17 -17.24
CA PHE A 166 -8.61 6.17 -17.32
C PHE A 166 -9.23 5.55 -16.07
N THR A 167 -8.75 4.38 -15.67
CA THR A 167 -9.23 3.65 -14.48
C THR A 167 -8.99 4.47 -13.19
N GLU A 168 -7.82 5.10 -13.06
CA GLU A 168 -7.52 5.99 -11.94
C GLU A 168 -8.51 7.15 -11.88
N PHE A 169 -8.78 7.80 -13.00
CA PHE A 169 -9.73 8.92 -13.04
C PHE A 169 -11.16 8.47 -12.77
N GLU A 170 -11.59 7.33 -13.29
CA GLU A 170 -12.89 6.75 -13.01
C GLU A 170 -13.06 6.52 -11.50
N TYR A 171 -12.07 5.88 -10.85
CA TYR A 171 -12.07 5.70 -9.41
C TYR A 171 -12.13 7.03 -8.65
N LEU A 172 -11.30 8.03 -8.98
CA LEU A 172 -11.34 9.35 -8.34
C LEU A 172 -12.72 9.98 -8.42
N LEU A 173 -13.38 9.94 -9.59
CA LEU A 173 -14.70 10.48 -9.80
C LEU A 173 -15.79 9.73 -9.02
N GLU A 174 -15.73 8.40 -8.98
CA GLU A 174 -16.62 7.55 -8.19
C GLU A 174 -16.50 7.83 -6.69
N ARG A 175 -15.30 8.12 -6.22
CA ARG A 175 -15.06 8.53 -4.84
C ARG A 175 -15.43 9.98 -4.55
N GLY A 176 -16.00 10.70 -5.54
CA GLY A 176 -16.51 12.06 -5.40
C GLY A 176 -15.43 13.15 -5.50
N VAL A 177 -14.26 12.83 -6.02
CA VAL A 177 -13.23 13.82 -6.34
C VAL A 177 -13.67 14.64 -7.56
N SER A 178 -13.48 15.95 -7.53
CA SER A 178 -13.88 16.81 -8.64
C SER A 178 -12.99 16.59 -9.87
N PRO A 179 -13.55 16.64 -11.11
CA PRO A 179 -12.76 16.46 -12.34
C PRO A 179 -11.55 17.39 -12.42
N GLY A 180 -11.71 18.65 -11.98
CA GLY A 180 -10.63 19.62 -11.98
C GLY A 180 -9.52 19.31 -10.99
N PHE A 181 -9.80 18.63 -9.88
CA PHE A 181 -8.79 18.15 -8.96
C PHE A 181 -8.12 16.90 -9.52
N SER A 182 -8.89 15.93 -10.05
CA SER A 182 -8.35 14.70 -10.64
C SER A 182 -7.29 14.97 -11.70
N ILE A 183 -7.51 15.95 -12.60
CA ILE A 183 -6.49 16.35 -13.59
C ILE A 183 -5.22 16.88 -12.92
N LYS A 184 -5.33 17.55 -11.77
CA LYS A 184 -4.16 18.10 -11.06
C LYS A 184 -3.31 17.05 -10.37
N THR A 185 -3.83 15.85 -10.10
CA THR A 185 -3.03 14.74 -9.51
C THR A 185 -1.84 14.38 -10.40
N LEU A 186 -2.00 14.49 -11.73
CA LEU A 186 -0.94 14.27 -12.72
C LEU A 186 0.05 15.44 -12.86
N LYS A 187 -0.04 16.48 -12.03
CA LYS A 187 0.79 17.69 -12.18
C LYS A 187 2.25 17.42 -11.81
N ALA A 188 2.50 16.71 -10.71
CA ALA A 188 3.86 16.38 -10.30
C ALA A 188 4.40 15.19 -11.13
N GLY A 189 5.67 15.28 -11.52
CA GLY A 189 6.40 14.18 -12.15
C GLY A 189 6.89 13.18 -11.13
N SER A 190 7.61 12.16 -11.60
CA SER A 190 8.20 11.09 -10.77
C SER A 190 9.24 11.59 -9.76
N ASP A 191 9.85 12.74 -10.01
CA ASP A 191 10.88 13.38 -9.19
C ASP A 191 10.32 14.41 -8.18
N GLY A 192 8.98 14.51 -8.09
CA GLY A 192 8.34 15.48 -7.23
C GLY A 192 7.00 15.00 -6.66
N MET A 193 6.55 15.67 -5.63
CA MET A 193 5.26 15.42 -4.99
C MET A 193 4.47 16.73 -4.94
N TRP A 194 3.19 16.68 -5.34
CA TRP A 194 2.28 17.78 -5.15
C TRP A 194 1.48 17.58 -3.86
N TYR A 195 1.66 18.48 -2.92
CA TYR A 195 0.89 18.54 -1.67
C TYR A 195 -0.13 19.66 -1.74
N PRO A 196 -1.41 19.37 -2.02
CA PRO A 196 -2.47 20.37 -1.99
C PRO A 196 -2.66 20.94 -0.58
N ARG A 197 -3.03 22.19 -0.49
CA ARG A 197 -3.44 22.79 0.79
C ARG A 197 -4.77 22.16 1.24
N ARG A 198 -5.01 22.12 2.55
CA ARG A 198 -6.25 21.56 3.13
C ARG A 198 -7.52 22.10 2.45
N ARG A 199 -7.56 23.39 2.12
CA ARG A 199 -8.70 23.97 1.39
C ARG A 199 -8.88 23.35 0.01
N GLU A 200 -7.83 23.11 -0.72
CA GLU A 200 -7.88 22.48 -2.04
C GLU A 200 -8.37 21.03 -1.93
N LEU A 201 -7.95 20.29 -0.87
CA LEU A 201 -8.41 18.95 -0.58
C LEU A 201 -9.92 18.90 -0.28
N LEU A 202 -10.44 19.87 0.48
CA LEU A 202 -11.88 20.01 0.75
C LEU A 202 -12.67 20.37 -0.52
N GLU A 203 -12.24 21.43 -1.23
CA GLU A 203 -12.89 21.87 -2.47
C GLU A 203 -12.81 20.81 -3.58
N GLY A 204 -11.75 19.99 -3.57
CA GLY A 204 -11.52 18.89 -4.51
C GLY A 204 -12.30 17.63 -4.19
N GLY A 205 -12.93 17.52 -3.02
CA GLY A 205 -13.64 16.31 -2.60
C GLY A 205 -12.74 15.19 -2.10
N ILE A 206 -11.47 15.47 -1.78
CA ILE A 206 -10.54 14.51 -1.18
C ILE A 206 -10.91 14.28 0.29
N LEU A 207 -11.10 15.35 1.06
CA LEU A 207 -11.61 15.28 2.44
C LEU A 207 -13.14 15.28 2.41
N ARG A 208 -13.75 14.45 3.28
CA ARG A 208 -15.19 14.28 3.39
C ARG A 208 -15.54 13.86 4.82
N ASP A 209 -16.30 14.69 5.51
CA ASP A 209 -16.85 14.41 6.84
C ASP A 209 -18.13 13.56 6.79
#